data_9de2482bd912e799642e5817b00f3834
#
_entry.id   9de2482bd912e799642e5817b00f3834
#
_cell.length_a   1.000
_cell.length_b   1.000
_cell.length_c   1.000
_cell.angle_alpha   90.00
_cell.angle_beta   90.00
_cell.angle_gamma   90.00
#
_symmetry.space_group_name_H-M   'P 1'
#
loop_
_entity.id
_entity.type
_entity.pdbx_description
1 polymer ?
#
loop_
_entity_poly.entity_id
_entity_poly.type
_entity_poly.pdbx_seq_one_letter_code
_entity_poly.pdbx_strand_id
1 'polypeptide(L)'
;MTFFFLSALQNQCLKQLNKAMTNPTFDLTCDLIRLRSVTPDDARCQELIKSRLAPLGFEFTNIVSGPDDFRVTNLWALRHGSRGASPNAKTFVFAGHTDVVPTGPVEKWASDPFEPTIRDGLLYGRGAADMKASIAAFVTSIEQFLQTNPNPQHNIALLITSDEEGPANDGTVKVVEWLKNSGQTLDWCIVGEPTSLESFGDMMKNGRRGTMSGRLTIKGKQGHIAYPQRAKNPLHLFAPALTELVATVWDEGNEYFPPTSWQVSNIHAGTGASNIIPGECVVDFNFRFSTASTAESLQQRVHAILDQHGLDYALDWVIGGHPFLTPAGELSHAISQAVHAVSG
;
A
#
# COMPACT_ATOMS: atom_id res chain seq x y z
N MET A 1 10.63 -27.23 24.65
CA MET A 1 11.97 -27.54 25.19
C MET A 1 12.67 -28.42 24.16
N THR A 2 13.50 -27.84 23.31
CA THR A 2 14.70 -28.39 22.70
C THR A 2 15.27 -27.35 21.71
N PHE A 3 15.87 -26.32 22.25
CA PHE A 3 16.86 -25.52 21.54
C PHE A 3 18.22 -26.00 22.05
N PHE A 4 19.05 -26.55 21.18
CA PHE A 4 20.50 -26.54 21.27
C PHE A 4 21.04 -27.50 20.21
N PHE A 5 21.76 -27.00 19.24
CA PHE A 5 22.87 -27.49 18.45
C PHE A 5 22.86 -26.92 17.03
N LEU A 6 23.17 -25.64 16.93
CA LEU A 6 23.54 -25.01 15.64
C LEU A 6 24.53 -23.86 15.82
N SER A 7 25.20 -23.76 16.99
CA SER A 7 25.96 -22.56 17.36
C SER A 7 27.44 -22.50 16.91
N ALA A 8 28.07 -23.60 16.56
CA ALA A 8 29.48 -23.61 16.17
C ALA A 8 29.70 -23.53 14.65
N LEU A 9 28.93 -24.27 13.87
CA LEU A 9 29.03 -24.25 12.40
C LEU A 9 28.39 -22.98 11.80
N GLN A 10 27.31 -22.48 12.39
CA GLN A 10 26.72 -21.21 11.98
C GLN A 10 27.64 -20.02 12.31
N ASN A 11 28.33 -20.02 13.48
CA ASN A 11 29.29 -18.97 13.80
C ASN A 11 30.56 -19.03 12.94
N GLN A 12 30.93 -20.18 12.46
CA GLN A 12 32.06 -20.32 11.54
C GLN A 12 31.67 -19.93 10.11
N CYS A 13 30.46 -20.27 9.69
CA CYS A 13 29.86 -19.84 8.39
C CYS A 13 29.60 -18.35 8.39
N LEU A 14 29.04 -17.76 9.47
CA LEU A 14 28.86 -16.32 9.64
C LEU A 14 30.18 -15.55 9.73
N LYS A 15 31.22 -16.12 10.35
CA LYS A 15 32.59 -15.52 10.38
C LYS A 15 33.30 -15.66 9.02
N GLN A 16 33.03 -16.66 8.23
CA GLN A 16 33.51 -16.77 6.84
C GLN A 16 32.71 -15.92 5.86
N LEU A 17 31.40 -15.70 6.08
CA LEU A 17 30.57 -14.75 5.35
C LEU A 17 30.92 -13.29 5.67
N ASN A 18 31.41 -13.00 6.89
CA ASN A 18 31.91 -11.69 7.26
C ASN A 18 33.33 -11.33 6.72
N LYS A 19 33.92 -12.22 5.93
CA LYS A 19 35.30 -12.00 5.45
C LYS A 19 35.46 -12.09 3.94
N ALA A 20 34.55 -11.62 3.15
CA ALA A 20 34.69 -11.34 1.72
C ALA A 20 33.45 -11.71 0.87
N MET A 21 32.34 -11.06 1.09
CA MET A 21 31.45 -10.71 -0.03
C MET A 21 30.67 -9.48 0.42
N THR A 22 30.98 -8.33 -0.14
CA THR A 22 30.10 -7.17 -0.09
C THR A 22 28.73 -7.64 -0.61
N ASN A 23 27.70 -7.50 0.20
CA ASN A 23 26.33 -7.74 -0.25
C ASN A 23 25.76 -6.41 -0.75
N PRO A 24 25.81 -6.12 -2.06
CA PRO A 24 25.46 -4.81 -2.59
C PRO A 24 23.98 -4.45 -2.31
N THR A 25 23.11 -5.44 -2.16
CA THR A 25 21.72 -5.22 -1.77
C THR A 25 21.62 -4.77 -0.31
N PHE A 26 22.34 -5.43 0.57
CA PHE A 26 22.40 -5.06 1.99
C PHE A 26 22.99 -3.66 2.17
N ASP A 27 24.10 -3.37 1.50
CA ASP A 27 24.78 -2.09 1.58
C ASP A 27 23.87 -0.95 1.10
N LEU A 28 23.23 -1.13 -0.06
CA LEU A 28 22.28 -0.15 -0.59
C LEU A 28 21.05 0.01 0.32
N THR A 29 20.57 -1.08 0.93
CA THR A 29 19.46 -1.00 1.91
C THR A 29 19.87 -0.14 3.11
N CYS A 30 21.06 -0.34 3.65
CA CYS A 30 21.58 0.46 4.75
C CYS A 30 21.72 1.94 4.38
N ASP A 31 22.23 2.23 3.18
CA ASP A 31 22.35 3.60 2.69
C ASP A 31 20.98 4.27 2.52
N LEU A 32 19.99 3.57 2.00
CA LEU A 32 18.62 4.07 1.90
C LEU A 32 17.97 4.31 3.28
N ILE A 33 18.21 3.43 4.27
CA ILE A 33 17.68 3.61 5.65
C ILE A 33 18.23 4.88 6.28
N ARG A 34 19.52 5.21 6.09
CA ARG A 34 20.15 6.43 6.62
C ARG A 34 19.53 7.72 6.10
N LEU A 35 18.87 7.68 4.95
CA LEU A 35 18.14 8.80 4.39
C LEU A 35 16.76 8.90 5.05
N ARG A 36 16.54 10.01 5.79
CA ARG A 36 15.32 10.23 6.61
C ARG A 36 14.13 10.66 5.74
N SER A 37 13.70 9.80 4.84
CA SER A 37 12.66 10.08 3.85
C SER A 37 11.25 9.94 4.43
N VAL A 38 10.94 10.72 5.47
CA VAL A 38 9.58 10.75 6.02
C VAL A 38 8.66 11.49 5.07
N THR A 39 7.54 10.86 4.68
CA THR A 39 6.57 11.40 3.72
C THR A 39 6.27 12.89 3.96
N PRO A 40 6.30 13.77 2.94
CA PRO A 40 6.55 13.50 1.51
C PRO A 40 8.01 13.64 1.08
N ASP A 41 8.96 13.81 2.00
CA ASP A 41 10.36 14.08 1.70
C ASP A 41 11.06 12.80 1.19
N ASP A 42 11.59 12.84 -0.02
CA ASP A 42 12.42 11.77 -0.57
C ASP A 42 13.82 11.68 0.09
N ALA A 43 14.26 12.73 0.76
CA ALA A 43 15.56 12.84 1.42
C ALA A 43 16.75 12.37 0.54
N ARG A 44 16.65 12.55 -0.78
CA ARG A 44 17.64 12.15 -1.80
C ARG A 44 17.77 10.64 -2.04
N CYS A 45 16.81 9.83 -1.62
CA CYS A 45 16.78 8.41 -1.96
C CYS A 45 16.78 8.18 -3.46
N GLN A 46 15.99 8.95 -4.21
CA GLN A 46 15.92 8.84 -5.68
C GLN A 46 17.23 9.25 -6.35
N GLU A 47 17.97 10.23 -5.81
CA GLU A 47 19.29 10.58 -6.31
C GLU A 47 20.31 9.45 -6.12
N LEU A 48 20.25 8.75 -4.99
CA LEU A 48 21.07 7.57 -4.74
C LEU A 48 20.74 6.47 -5.76
N ILE A 49 19.47 6.19 -6.02
CA ILE A 49 19.02 5.23 -7.03
C ILE A 49 19.50 5.62 -8.43
N LYS A 50 19.34 6.88 -8.81
CA LYS A 50 19.83 7.40 -10.11
C LYS A 50 21.33 7.20 -10.27
N SER A 51 22.12 7.46 -9.23
CA SER A 51 23.57 7.31 -9.27
C SER A 51 24.02 5.88 -9.59
N ARG A 52 23.24 4.88 -9.17
CA ARG A 52 23.48 3.47 -9.42
C ARG A 52 23.05 3.06 -10.85
N LEU A 53 21.94 3.61 -11.34
CA LEU A 53 21.35 3.22 -12.63
C LEU A 53 21.91 4.00 -13.82
N ALA A 54 22.43 5.22 -13.62
CA ALA A 54 22.97 6.05 -14.71
C ALA A 54 24.09 5.38 -15.52
N PRO A 55 25.07 4.69 -14.90
CA PRO A 55 26.11 3.99 -15.64
C PRO A 55 25.59 2.84 -16.50
N LEU A 56 24.35 2.38 -16.24
CA LEU A 56 23.70 1.28 -16.95
C LEU A 56 22.84 1.76 -18.14
N GLY A 57 22.87 3.06 -18.44
CA GLY A 57 22.14 3.64 -19.58
C GLY A 57 20.65 3.88 -19.32
N PHE A 58 20.26 4.13 -18.08
CA PHE A 58 18.92 4.59 -17.73
C PHE A 58 18.76 6.09 -18.01
N GLU A 59 17.61 6.45 -18.53
CA GLU A 59 17.11 7.81 -18.66
C GLU A 59 16.15 8.10 -17.51
N PHE A 60 16.15 9.35 -17.01
CA PHE A 60 15.41 9.72 -15.81
C PHE A 60 14.44 10.87 -16.08
N THR A 61 13.21 10.71 -15.65
CA THR A 61 12.21 11.76 -15.61
C THR A 61 11.73 11.96 -14.18
N ASN A 62 11.87 13.18 -13.67
CA ASN A 62 11.30 13.57 -12.39
C ASN A 62 9.90 14.12 -12.61
N ILE A 63 8.91 13.60 -11.89
CA ILE A 63 7.54 14.09 -11.87
C ILE A 63 7.29 14.67 -10.48
N VAL A 64 7.27 15.99 -10.37
CA VAL A 64 7.07 16.69 -9.10
C VAL A 64 5.64 17.18 -9.03
N SER A 65 4.96 16.95 -7.92
CA SER A 65 3.55 17.24 -7.70
C SER A 65 3.30 17.71 -6.26
N GLY A 66 2.07 18.10 -5.96
CA GLY A 66 1.65 18.54 -4.64
C GLY A 66 1.86 20.02 -4.36
N PRO A 67 1.19 20.56 -3.32
CA PRO A 67 1.34 21.93 -2.88
C PRO A 67 2.72 22.19 -2.29
N ASP A 68 3.08 23.46 -2.08
CA ASP A 68 4.44 23.84 -1.64
C ASP A 68 4.81 23.27 -0.26
N ASP A 69 3.85 23.06 0.61
CA ASP A 69 4.02 22.48 1.95
C ASP A 69 3.95 20.94 1.98
N PHE A 70 3.60 20.31 0.85
CA PHE A 70 3.56 18.87 0.69
C PHE A 70 4.05 18.48 -0.72
N ARG A 71 5.31 18.79 -1.01
CA ARG A 71 5.91 18.56 -2.33
C ARG A 71 6.40 17.12 -2.44
N VAL A 72 5.81 16.39 -3.38
CA VAL A 72 6.13 14.99 -3.68
C VAL A 72 7.05 14.92 -4.88
N THR A 73 8.08 14.09 -4.79
CA THR A 73 8.98 13.79 -5.90
C THR A 73 8.80 12.34 -6.34
N ASN A 74 8.53 12.17 -7.64
CA ASN A 74 8.42 10.86 -8.25
C ASN A 74 9.49 10.70 -9.33
N LEU A 75 9.98 9.48 -9.49
CA LEU A 75 10.99 9.12 -10.47
C LEU A 75 10.44 8.06 -11.43
N TRP A 76 10.51 8.35 -12.71
CA TRP A 76 10.47 7.35 -13.76
C TRP A 76 11.87 7.17 -14.32
N ALA A 77 12.44 5.99 -14.15
CA ALA A 77 13.72 5.59 -14.71
C ALA A 77 13.49 4.54 -15.79
N LEU A 78 13.94 4.77 -17.01
CA LEU A 78 13.72 3.88 -18.16
C LEU A 78 15.03 3.55 -18.84
N ARG A 79 15.26 2.28 -19.11
CA ARG A 79 16.29 1.78 -20.00
C ARG A 79 15.65 1.05 -21.18
N HIS A 80 15.91 1.54 -22.37
CA HIS A 80 15.43 0.89 -23.57
C HIS A 80 16.15 -0.43 -23.84
N GLY A 81 15.38 -1.44 -24.23
CA GLY A 81 15.92 -2.71 -24.74
C GLY A 81 16.34 -2.63 -26.19
N SER A 82 16.92 -3.70 -26.74
CA SER A 82 17.37 -3.77 -28.12
C SER A 82 16.25 -3.61 -29.16
N ARG A 83 15.00 -3.84 -28.79
CA ARG A 83 13.82 -3.56 -29.62
C ARG A 83 13.45 -2.07 -29.64
N GLY A 84 14.04 -1.25 -28.78
CA GLY A 84 13.83 0.19 -28.69
C GLY A 84 12.37 0.57 -28.51
N ALA A 85 11.91 1.57 -29.27
CA ALA A 85 10.51 2.02 -29.30
C ALA A 85 9.61 1.19 -30.25
N SER A 86 10.03 -0.03 -30.65
CA SER A 86 9.21 -0.90 -31.47
C SER A 86 7.90 -1.23 -30.77
N PRO A 87 6.75 -1.33 -31.50
CA PRO A 87 5.48 -1.78 -30.94
C PRO A 87 5.52 -3.16 -30.26
N ASN A 88 6.56 -3.96 -30.53
CA ASN A 88 6.80 -5.26 -29.92
C ASN A 88 7.75 -5.22 -28.72
N ALA A 89 8.26 -4.04 -28.35
CA ALA A 89 9.03 -3.84 -27.13
C ALA A 89 8.08 -3.74 -25.94
N LYS A 90 8.14 -4.68 -25.03
CA LYS A 90 7.39 -4.65 -23.77
C LYS A 90 8.22 -3.92 -22.71
N THR A 91 7.55 -3.35 -21.71
CA THR A 91 8.20 -2.68 -20.58
C THR A 91 7.93 -3.42 -19.28
N PHE A 92 9.03 -3.88 -18.67
CA PHE A 92 9.02 -4.49 -17.35
C PHE A 92 9.35 -3.44 -16.30
N VAL A 93 8.47 -3.29 -15.31
CA VAL A 93 8.54 -2.23 -14.30
C VAL A 93 8.74 -2.81 -12.91
N PHE A 94 9.69 -2.26 -12.16
CA PHE A 94 9.75 -2.36 -10.72
C PHE A 94 9.14 -1.09 -10.11
N ALA A 95 8.10 -1.24 -9.30
CA ALA A 95 7.44 -0.11 -8.65
C ALA A 95 7.59 -0.17 -7.13
N GLY A 96 7.75 0.99 -6.51
CA GLY A 96 7.87 1.12 -5.07
C GLY A 96 7.96 2.57 -4.59
N HIS A 97 8.19 2.74 -3.29
CA HIS A 97 8.28 4.06 -2.66
C HIS A 97 9.54 4.17 -1.80
N THR A 98 10.07 5.39 -1.73
CA THR A 98 11.21 5.73 -0.88
C THR A 98 10.81 6.35 0.44
N ASP A 99 9.61 6.91 0.50
CA ASP A 99 9.08 7.52 1.70
C ASP A 99 8.75 6.48 2.77
N VAL A 100 8.68 6.93 3.99
CA VAL A 100 8.39 6.10 5.16
C VAL A 100 7.46 6.85 6.11
N VAL A 101 6.61 6.13 6.85
CA VAL A 101 5.80 6.71 7.91
C VAL A 101 6.66 7.35 9.00
N PRO A 102 6.15 8.36 9.75
CA PRO A 102 6.81 8.91 10.92
C PRO A 102 7.22 7.83 11.91
N THR A 103 8.34 8.04 12.56
CA THR A 103 8.90 7.06 13.53
C THR A 103 8.07 6.89 14.79
N GLY A 104 7.21 7.86 15.10
CA GLY A 104 6.65 8.00 16.43
C GLY A 104 7.72 8.42 17.45
N PRO A 105 7.48 8.22 18.76
CA PRO A 105 8.43 8.58 19.81
C PRO A 105 9.73 7.80 19.69
N VAL A 106 10.83 8.49 19.43
CA VAL A 106 12.16 7.89 19.16
C VAL A 106 12.69 7.12 20.39
N GLU A 107 12.33 7.55 21.58
CA GLU A 107 12.68 6.89 22.85
C GLU A 107 12.08 5.48 23.02
N LYS A 108 11.09 5.10 22.19
CA LYS A 108 10.55 3.75 22.14
C LYS A 108 11.32 2.80 21.22
N TRP A 109 12.25 3.32 20.46
CA TRP A 109 13.10 2.52 19.60
C TRP A 109 14.31 1.99 20.36
N ALA A 110 14.68 0.74 20.10
CA ALA A 110 15.89 0.14 20.69
C ALA A 110 17.21 0.62 20.04
N SER A 111 17.14 1.30 18.90
CA SER A 111 18.22 1.97 18.17
C SER A 111 17.64 3.13 17.37
N ASP A 112 18.47 4.08 16.92
CA ASP A 112 17.98 5.16 16.03
C ASP A 112 17.28 4.53 14.80
N PRO A 113 16.03 4.92 14.49
CA PRO A 113 15.28 4.35 13.37
C PRO A 113 15.93 4.57 12.00
N PHE A 114 16.84 5.53 11.87
CA PHE A 114 17.56 5.83 10.63
C PHE A 114 19.05 5.42 10.66
N GLU A 115 19.47 4.69 11.71
CA GLU A 115 20.79 4.04 11.74
C GLU A 115 20.59 2.51 11.61
N PRO A 116 20.91 1.93 10.44
CA PRO A 116 20.71 0.51 10.19
C PRO A 116 21.48 -0.33 11.20
N THR A 117 20.77 -1.12 11.98
CA THR A 117 21.34 -1.88 13.10
C THR A 117 21.05 -3.36 12.94
N ILE A 118 22.08 -4.20 13.05
CA ILE A 118 21.91 -5.65 13.03
C ILE A 118 21.80 -6.16 14.46
N ARG A 119 20.72 -6.89 14.74
CA ARG A 119 20.50 -7.61 16.01
C ARG A 119 19.98 -9.01 15.70
N ASP A 120 20.59 -10.02 16.28
CA ASP A 120 20.19 -11.42 16.12
C ASP A 120 20.06 -11.87 14.65
N GLY A 121 20.92 -11.32 13.77
CA GLY A 121 20.91 -11.63 12.34
C GLY A 121 19.84 -10.91 11.53
N LEU A 122 19.05 -10.00 12.14
CA LEU A 122 18.02 -9.20 11.49
C LEU A 122 18.46 -7.73 11.37
N LEU A 123 18.12 -7.10 10.25
CA LEU A 123 18.33 -5.67 10.01
C LEU A 123 17.16 -4.87 10.56
N TYR A 124 17.45 -3.91 11.43
CA TYR A 124 16.50 -2.98 12.00
C TYR A 124 16.73 -1.56 11.47
N GLY A 125 15.63 -0.90 11.12
CA GLY A 125 15.59 0.49 10.68
C GLY A 125 14.22 0.84 10.11
N ARG A 126 13.84 2.12 10.14
CA ARG A 126 12.59 2.59 9.55
C ARG A 126 12.63 2.40 8.03
N GLY A 127 11.60 1.74 7.46
CA GLY A 127 11.55 1.41 6.04
C GLY A 127 12.42 0.22 5.62
N ALA A 128 13.03 -0.53 6.55
CA ALA A 128 13.83 -1.70 6.20
C ALA A 128 13.01 -2.76 5.45
N ALA A 129 11.84 -3.12 5.96
CA ALA A 129 10.93 -4.08 5.32
C ALA A 129 9.97 -3.41 4.33
N ASP A 130 9.55 -2.20 4.63
CA ASP A 130 8.59 -1.41 3.87
C ASP A 130 9.21 -0.07 3.49
N MET A 131 9.73 0.09 2.21
CA MET A 131 10.09 -1.04 1.34
C MET A 131 11.51 -0.85 0.76
N LYS A 132 12.42 -0.18 1.52
CA LYS A 132 13.78 0.18 1.05
C LYS A 132 14.63 -1.05 0.69
N ALA A 133 14.45 -2.19 1.39
CA ALA A 133 15.16 -3.42 1.01
C ALA A 133 14.71 -3.96 -0.35
N SER A 134 13.44 -3.89 -0.67
CA SER A 134 12.92 -4.27 -1.98
C SER A 134 13.44 -3.37 -3.09
N ILE A 135 13.51 -2.05 -2.86
CA ILE A 135 14.13 -1.11 -3.82
C ILE A 135 15.60 -1.47 -4.04
N ALA A 136 16.35 -1.71 -2.98
CA ALA A 136 17.75 -2.12 -3.08
C ALA A 136 17.89 -3.42 -3.87
N ALA A 137 17.00 -4.40 -3.63
CA ALA A 137 16.97 -5.64 -4.37
C ALA A 137 16.66 -5.41 -5.87
N PHE A 138 15.72 -4.54 -6.21
CA PHE A 138 15.43 -4.18 -7.60
C PHE A 138 16.66 -3.60 -8.31
N VAL A 139 17.28 -2.59 -7.70
CA VAL A 139 18.46 -1.94 -8.27
C VAL A 139 19.60 -2.94 -8.50
N THR A 140 19.95 -3.71 -7.48
CA THR A 140 21.08 -4.66 -7.57
C THR A 140 20.78 -5.85 -8.48
N SER A 141 19.53 -6.28 -8.57
CA SER A 141 19.11 -7.31 -9.54
C SER A 141 19.24 -6.82 -10.99
N ILE A 142 18.90 -5.55 -11.25
CA ILE A 142 19.10 -4.92 -12.55
C ILE A 142 20.59 -4.84 -12.88
N GLU A 143 21.44 -4.42 -11.93
CA GLU A 143 22.90 -4.38 -12.10
C GLU A 143 23.46 -5.75 -12.50
N GLN A 144 23.09 -6.79 -11.75
CA GLN A 144 23.54 -8.18 -12.01
C GLN A 144 23.01 -8.70 -13.36
N PHE A 145 21.74 -8.47 -13.65
CA PHE A 145 21.12 -8.90 -14.89
C PHE A 145 21.82 -8.27 -16.11
N LEU A 146 22.09 -6.97 -16.06
CA LEU A 146 22.71 -6.25 -17.17
C LEU A 146 24.20 -6.58 -17.36
N GLN A 147 24.90 -7.07 -16.33
CA GLN A 147 26.25 -7.60 -16.49
C GLN A 147 26.30 -8.82 -17.42
N THR A 148 25.30 -9.69 -17.35
CA THR A 148 25.21 -10.90 -18.16
C THR A 148 24.36 -10.70 -19.42
N ASN A 149 23.47 -9.71 -19.43
CA ASN A 149 22.54 -9.39 -20.50
C ASN A 149 22.62 -7.88 -20.86
N PRO A 150 23.71 -7.41 -21.43
CA PRO A 150 23.93 -5.97 -21.67
C PRO A 150 22.92 -5.36 -22.65
N ASN A 151 22.28 -6.16 -23.49
CA ASN A 151 21.30 -5.75 -24.49
C ASN A 151 20.00 -6.56 -24.38
N PRO A 152 19.22 -6.39 -23.31
CA PRO A 152 17.95 -7.10 -23.15
C PRO A 152 16.98 -6.71 -24.28
N GLN A 153 16.07 -7.62 -24.65
CA GLN A 153 15.11 -7.37 -25.73
C GLN A 153 14.06 -6.33 -25.35
N HIS A 154 13.63 -6.33 -24.10
CA HIS A 154 12.56 -5.51 -23.55
C HIS A 154 13.11 -4.35 -22.74
N ASN A 155 12.29 -3.35 -22.54
CA ASN A 155 12.61 -2.21 -21.70
C ASN A 155 12.57 -2.63 -20.21
N ILE A 156 13.42 -1.99 -19.41
CA ILE A 156 13.43 -2.13 -17.95
C ILE A 156 13.15 -0.74 -17.37
N ALA A 157 12.21 -0.64 -16.46
CA ALA A 157 11.88 0.61 -15.81
C ALA A 157 11.76 0.49 -14.29
N LEU A 158 11.97 1.61 -13.60
CA LEU A 158 11.60 1.79 -12.20
C LEU A 158 10.62 2.97 -12.11
N LEU A 159 9.57 2.78 -11.32
CA LEU A 159 8.63 3.79 -10.88
C LEU A 159 8.78 3.93 -9.37
N ILE A 160 9.30 5.06 -8.91
CA ILE A 160 9.53 5.31 -7.49
C ILE A 160 8.79 6.59 -7.08
N THR A 161 8.06 6.52 -5.97
CA THR A 161 7.33 7.66 -5.39
C THR A 161 7.85 8.03 -4.00
N SER A 162 7.55 9.24 -3.54
CA SER A 162 7.72 9.67 -2.15
C SER A 162 6.40 10.03 -1.46
N ASP A 163 5.26 9.50 -1.94
CA ASP A 163 3.92 9.66 -1.37
C ASP A 163 3.11 8.36 -1.57
N GLU A 164 3.59 7.26 -0.98
CA GLU A 164 2.80 6.02 -0.84
C GLU A 164 2.21 5.94 0.58
N GLU A 165 3.00 6.29 1.57
CA GLU A 165 2.70 6.21 3.00
C GLU A 165 1.88 7.42 3.51
N GLY A 166 1.60 8.38 2.64
CA GLY A 166 0.81 9.56 2.93
C GLY A 166 -0.59 9.52 2.28
N PRO A 167 -1.10 10.68 1.84
CA PRO A 167 -2.39 10.77 1.15
C PRO A 167 -2.42 10.03 -0.20
N ALA A 168 -1.27 9.73 -0.81
CA ALA A 168 -1.09 9.06 -2.10
C ALA A 168 -1.77 9.77 -3.30
N ASN A 169 -2.01 11.08 -3.18
CA ASN A 169 -2.66 11.89 -4.21
C ASN A 169 -1.66 12.41 -5.26
N ASP A 170 -0.41 12.59 -4.85
CA ASP A 170 0.66 13.20 -5.64
C ASP A 170 1.79 12.21 -6.00
N GLY A 171 1.64 10.95 -5.58
CA GLY A 171 2.57 9.85 -5.80
C GLY A 171 2.37 9.13 -7.15
N THR A 172 2.25 7.82 -7.10
CA THR A 172 2.14 6.91 -8.25
C THR A 172 1.06 7.33 -9.26
N VAL A 173 -0.06 7.90 -8.79
CA VAL A 173 -1.16 8.40 -9.66
C VAL A 173 -0.62 9.41 -10.68
N LYS A 174 0.24 10.36 -10.25
CA LYS A 174 0.82 11.38 -11.13
C LYS A 174 1.79 10.80 -12.15
N VAL A 175 2.53 9.76 -11.77
CA VAL A 175 3.38 9.05 -12.73
C VAL A 175 2.54 8.33 -13.77
N VAL A 176 1.46 7.66 -13.38
CA VAL A 176 0.54 6.97 -14.29
C VAL A 176 -0.15 7.95 -15.24
N GLU A 177 -0.57 9.14 -14.77
CA GLU A 177 -1.10 10.21 -15.61
C GLU A 177 -0.07 10.66 -16.64
N TRP A 178 1.18 10.88 -16.22
CA TRP A 178 2.27 11.27 -17.11
C TRP A 178 2.57 10.18 -18.15
N LEU A 179 2.62 8.90 -17.75
CA LEU A 179 2.85 7.78 -18.67
C LEU A 179 1.76 7.70 -19.74
N LYS A 180 0.49 7.85 -19.38
CA LYS A 180 -0.63 7.89 -20.34
C LYS A 180 -0.48 9.03 -21.32
N ASN A 181 -0.11 10.23 -20.85
CA ASN A 181 0.04 11.43 -21.69
C ASN A 181 1.26 11.33 -22.61
N SER A 182 2.32 10.61 -22.22
CA SER A 182 3.52 10.38 -23.01
C SER A 182 3.43 9.15 -23.92
N GLY A 183 2.30 8.42 -23.91
CA GLY A 183 2.09 7.24 -24.74
C GLY A 183 2.95 6.04 -24.35
N GLN A 184 3.48 6.02 -23.13
CA GLN A 184 4.26 4.89 -22.63
C GLN A 184 3.34 3.80 -22.07
N THR A 185 3.68 2.55 -22.32
CA THR A 185 2.92 1.37 -21.86
C THR A 185 3.71 0.61 -20.81
N LEU A 186 2.98 0.04 -19.85
CA LEU A 186 3.49 -0.91 -18.86
C LEU A 186 2.90 -2.27 -19.19
N ASP A 187 3.75 -3.26 -19.44
CA ASP A 187 3.30 -4.64 -19.75
C ASP A 187 3.35 -5.53 -18.53
N TRP A 188 4.39 -5.37 -17.73
CA TRP A 188 4.59 -6.12 -16.49
C TRP A 188 5.04 -5.20 -15.37
N CYS A 189 4.50 -5.39 -14.19
CA CYS A 189 4.88 -4.61 -13.01
C CYS A 189 5.01 -5.50 -11.78
N ILE A 190 6.14 -5.40 -11.08
CA ILE A 190 6.33 -5.95 -9.74
C ILE A 190 6.37 -4.78 -8.76
N VAL A 191 5.49 -4.85 -7.74
CA VAL A 191 5.51 -3.94 -6.59
C VAL A 191 6.21 -4.67 -5.44
N GLY A 192 7.25 -4.06 -4.86
CA GLY A 192 8.12 -4.71 -3.89
C GLY A 192 7.63 -4.67 -2.44
N GLU A 193 6.33 -4.56 -2.22
CA GLU A 193 5.73 -4.53 -0.89
C GLU A 193 5.86 -5.86 -0.14
N PRO A 194 5.97 -5.85 1.20
CA PRO A 194 6.02 -7.07 2.00
C PRO A 194 4.67 -7.78 1.96
N THR A 195 4.65 -9.05 1.54
CA THR A 195 3.41 -9.83 1.37
C THR A 195 3.40 -11.15 2.11
N SER A 196 4.55 -11.70 2.45
CA SER A 196 4.65 -12.98 3.17
C SER A 196 3.95 -12.92 4.54
N LEU A 197 3.26 -13.99 4.92
CA LEU A 197 2.48 -14.10 6.16
C LEU A 197 3.22 -14.90 7.24
N GLU A 198 3.50 -16.16 6.98
CA GLU A 198 4.10 -17.09 7.95
C GLU A 198 5.51 -17.50 7.55
N SER A 199 5.75 -17.65 6.26
CA SER A 199 7.03 -18.07 5.71
C SER A 199 7.43 -17.18 4.53
N PHE A 200 8.72 -16.99 4.36
CA PHE A 200 9.25 -16.20 3.24
C PHE A 200 8.76 -16.75 1.90
N GLY A 201 8.07 -15.90 1.12
CA GLY A 201 7.59 -16.23 -0.21
C GLY A 201 6.28 -17.05 -0.25
N ASP A 202 5.59 -17.24 0.87
CA ASP A 202 4.34 -18.00 0.94
C ASP A 202 3.15 -17.31 0.28
N MET A 203 3.24 -15.99 0.04
CA MET A 203 2.18 -15.22 -0.60
C MET A 203 2.70 -14.18 -1.58
N MET A 204 2.02 -14.12 -2.72
CA MET A 204 2.10 -13.03 -3.70
C MET A 204 0.70 -12.47 -3.93
N LYS A 205 0.55 -11.15 -3.91
CA LYS A 205 -0.74 -10.49 -4.18
C LYS A 205 -0.85 -10.18 -5.67
N ASN A 206 -1.87 -10.72 -6.33
CA ASN A 206 -2.20 -10.43 -7.73
C ASN A 206 -3.43 -9.54 -7.88
N GLY A 207 -3.96 -9.00 -6.77
CA GLY A 207 -5.12 -8.12 -6.76
C GLY A 207 -5.33 -7.49 -5.40
N ARG A 208 -6.30 -6.58 -5.33
CA ARG A 208 -6.64 -5.84 -4.11
C ARG A 208 -8.15 -5.67 -4.02
N ARG A 209 -8.71 -5.83 -2.83
CA ARG A 209 -10.09 -5.42 -2.56
C ARG A 209 -10.20 -3.91 -2.61
N GLY A 210 -11.36 -3.42 -3.04
CA GLY A 210 -11.71 -2.01 -2.92
C GLY A 210 -11.95 -1.61 -1.47
N THR A 211 -11.83 -0.31 -1.22
CA THR A 211 -12.17 0.31 0.06
C THR A 211 -13.01 1.55 -0.18
N MET A 212 -14.08 1.68 0.59
CA MET A 212 -14.98 2.83 0.52
C MET A 212 -15.50 3.13 1.93
N SER A 213 -15.34 4.37 2.37
CA SER A 213 -15.84 4.85 3.65
C SER A 213 -17.12 5.66 3.45
N GLY A 214 -18.01 5.60 4.42
CA GLY A 214 -19.19 6.44 4.49
C GLY A 214 -19.26 7.14 5.84
N ARG A 215 -19.65 8.42 5.81
CA ARG A 215 -20.02 9.20 6.97
C ARG A 215 -21.50 9.53 6.90
N LEU A 216 -22.29 8.80 7.69
CA LEU A 216 -23.74 8.90 7.72
C LEU A 216 -24.18 9.76 8.90
N THR A 217 -24.91 10.81 8.62
CA THR A 217 -25.52 11.67 9.63
C THR A 217 -27.04 11.46 9.60
N ILE A 218 -27.59 10.81 10.62
CA ILE A 218 -29.03 10.61 10.79
C ILE A 218 -29.58 11.82 11.54
N LYS A 219 -30.56 12.50 10.95
CA LYS A 219 -31.19 13.69 11.50
C LYS A 219 -32.36 13.32 12.39
N GLY A 220 -32.35 13.84 13.59
CA GLY A 220 -33.42 13.73 14.56
C GLY A 220 -33.99 15.09 14.95
N LYS A 221 -34.55 15.14 16.13
CA LYS A 221 -34.97 16.40 16.78
C LYS A 221 -34.63 16.32 18.25
N GLN A 222 -33.75 17.20 18.70
CA GLN A 222 -33.35 17.29 20.10
C GLN A 222 -34.52 17.61 21.01
N GLY A 223 -34.52 17.03 22.21
CA GLY A 223 -35.53 17.32 23.24
C GLY A 223 -35.17 16.72 24.60
N HIS A 224 -36.00 16.99 25.58
CA HIS A 224 -35.85 16.42 26.90
C HIS A 224 -36.44 15.01 26.96
N ILE A 225 -35.73 14.03 27.54
CA ILE A 225 -36.15 12.62 27.56
C ILE A 225 -37.53 12.41 28.22
N ALA A 226 -37.93 13.27 29.15
CA ALA A 226 -39.25 13.20 29.77
C ALA A 226 -40.43 13.58 28.80
N TYR A 227 -40.11 14.16 27.66
CA TYR A 227 -41.10 14.57 26.66
C TYR A 227 -40.80 14.04 25.27
N PRO A 228 -40.69 12.71 25.10
CA PRO A 228 -40.24 12.08 23.86
C PRO A 228 -41.14 12.42 22.65
N GLN A 229 -42.40 12.73 22.87
CA GLN A 229 -43.36 13.14 21.84
C GLN A 229 -43.02 14.51 21.17
N ARG A 230 -42.11 15.27 21.76
CA ARG A 230 -41.62 16.56 21.21
C ARG A 230 -40.29 16.48 20.51
N ALA A 231 -39.69 15.30 20.56
CA ALA A 231 -38.37 15.00 19.97
C ALA A 231 -38.45 13.89 18.92
N LYS A 232 -37.35 13.68 18.19
CA LYS A 232 -37.14 12.50 17.35
C LYS A 232 -35.74 11.95 17.66
N ASN A 233 -35.68 10.80 18.31
CA ASN A 233 -34.39 10.21 18.69
C ASN A 233 -33.73 9.52 17.47
N PRO A 234 -32.61 10.06 16.92
CA PRO A 234 -31.98 9.49 15.75
C PRO A 234 -31.38 8.09 16.00
N LEU A 235 -30.99 7.79 17.24
CA LEU A 235 -30.52 6.44 17.62
C LEU A 235 -31.63 5.40 17.49
N HIS A 236 -32.84 5.72 17.97
CA HIS A 236 -34.00 4.82 17.87
C HIS A 236 -34.49 4.67 16.44
N LEU A 237 -34.40 5.74 15.63
CA LEU A 237 -34.76 5.70 14.21
C LEU A 237 -33.76 4.86 13.40
N PHE A 238 -32.47 4.93 13.72
CA PHE A 238 -31.42 4.23 13.03
C PHE A 238 -31.32 2.75 13.39
N ALA A 239 -31.66 2.36 14.61
CA ALA A 239 -31.46 1.00 15.12
C ALA A 239 -32.02 -0.11 14.19
N PRO A 240 -33.24 -0.01 13.61
CA PRO A 240 -33.75 -1.00 12.66
C PRO A 240 -32.90 -1.08 11.38
N ALA A 241 -32.55 0.08 10.80
CA ALA A 241 -31.69 0.15 9.61
C ALA A 241 -30.28 -0.40 9.87
N LEU A 242 -29.71 -0.12 11.04
CA LEU A 242 -28.43 -0.67 11.43
C LEU A 242 -28.46 -2.20 11.51
N THR A 243 -29.55 -2.76 12.07
CA THR A 243 -29.73 -4.21 12.12
C THR A 243 -29.76 -4.83 10.73
N GLU A 244 -30.45 -4.20 9.78
CA GLU A 244 -30.51 -4.67 8.40
C GLU A 244 -29.16 -4.53 7.69
N LEU A 245 -28.49 -3.38 7.82
CA LEU A 245 -27.16 -3.15 7.24
C LEU A 245 -26.12 -4.19 7.72
N VAL A 246 -26.15 -4.52 9.01
CA VAL A 246 -25.26 -5.54 9.60
C VAL A 246 -25.58 -6.95 9.11
N ALA A 247 -26.85 -7.26 8.91
CA ALA A 247 -27.30 -8.59 8.46
C ALA A 247 -27.19 -8.76 6.93
N THR A 248 -26.98 -7.69 6.18
CA THR A 248 -26.95 -7.74 4.72
C THR A 248 -25.75 -8.51 4.21
N VAL A 249 -26.00 -9.55 3.40
CA VAL A 249 -24.99 -10.18 2.56
C VAL A 249 -24.75 -9.28 1.34
N TRP A 250 -23.59 -8.65 1.30
CA TRP A 250 -23.26 -7.68 0.25
C TRP A 250 -22.90 -8.36 -1.08
N ASP A 251 -22.12 -9.45 -1.01
CA ASP A 251 -21.84 -10.45 -2.04
C ASP A 251 -21.24 -11.70 -1.40
N GLU A 252 -21.06 -12.75 -2.19
CA GLU A 252 -20.45 -14.02 -1.75
C GLU A 252 -18.93 -14.07 -1.99
N GLY A 253 -18.32 -12.98 -2.47
CA GLY A 253 -16.93 -12.97 -2.89
C GLY A 253 -16.72 -13.75 -4.18
N ASN A 254 -15.51 -14.25 -4.38
CA ASN A 254 -15.15 -15.12 -5.51
C ASN A 254 -13.91 -15.97 -5.16
N GLU A 255 -13.36 -16.71 -6.14
CA GLU A 255 -12.18 -17.55 -5.97
C GLU A 255 -10.97 -16.83 -5.33
N TYR A 256 -10.84 -15.52 -5.56
CA TYR A 256 -9.66 -14.73 -5.15
C TYR A 256 -9.93 -13.84 -3.93
N PHE A 257 -11.18 -13.48 -3.70
CA PHE A 257 -11.55 -12.52 -2.65
C PHE A 257 -12.66 -13.05 -1.75
N PRO A 258 -12.53 -12.85 -0.44
CA PRO A 258 -13.63 -13.12 0.48
C PRO A 258 -14.83 -12.22 0.18
N PRO A 259 -16.02 -12.54 0.72
CA PRO A 259 -17.19 -11.70 0.63
C PRO A 259 -16.92 -10.24 1.03
N THR A 260 -17.64 -9.33 0.39
CA THR A 260 -17.62 -7.91 0.76
C THR A 260 -18.11 -7.75 2.20
N SER A 261 -17.33 -7.00 2.99
CA SER A 261 -17.63 -6.71 4.38
C SER A 261 -17.99 -5.23 4.57
N TRP A 262 -18.94 -4.98 5.47
CA TRP A 262 -19.34 -3.66 5.94
C TRP A 262 -19.14 -3.59 7.45
N GLN A 263 -18.42 -2.56 7.94
CA GLN A 263 -18.11 -2.42 9.35
C GLN A 263 -18.30 -0.97 9.79
N VAL A 264 -18.99 -0.77 10.91
CA VAL A 264 -19.05 0.52 11.60
C VAL A 264 -17.79 0.68 12.43
N SER A 265 -17.11 1.81 12.28
CA SER A 265 -15.93 2.15 13.07
C SER A 265 -16.25 3.08 14.24
N ASN A 266 -17.21 3.99 14.08
CA ASN A 266 -17.60 4.94 15.11
C ASN A 266 -19.10 5.25 15.06
N ILE A 267 -19.69 5.49 16.23
CA ILE A 267 -21.02 6.08 16.38
C ILE A 267 -20.93 7.21 17.42
N HIS A 268 -21.34 8.40 17.02
CA HIS A 268 -21.34 9.57 17.87
C HIS A 268 -22.74 10.19 17.94
N ALA A 269 -23.25 10.36 19.15
CA ALA A 269 -24.53 11.04 19.38
C ALA A 269 -24.56 11.62 20.79
N GLY A 270 -25.38 12.65 20.94
CA GLY A 270 -25.61 13.27 22.25
C GLY A 270 -24.61 14.34 22.66
N THR A 271 -24.96 15.04 23.73
CA THR A 271 -24.20 16.18 24.29
C THR A 271 -23.47 15.81 25.58
N GLY A 272 -23.53 14.54 26.01
CA GLY A 272 -23.05 14.09 27.33
C GLY A 272 -24.05 14.29 28.46
N ALA A 273 -25.16 15.00 28.26
CA ALA A 273 -26.21 15.19 29.25
C ALA A 273 -27.19 13.99 29.25
N SER A 274 -27.42 13.39 30.41
CA SER A 274 -28.24 12.18 30.57
C SER A 274 -29.73 12.38 30.30
N ASN A 275 -30.21 13.62 30.28
CA ASN A 275 -31.62 13.99 30.14
C ASN A 275 -31.97 14.61 28.77
N ILE A 276 -31.08 14.54 27.79
CA ILE A 276 -31.29 15.11 26.45
C ILE A 276 -31.32 13.99 25.40
N ILE A 277 -32.38 13.97 24.59
CA ILE A 277 -32.44 13.19 23.32
C ILE A 277 -31.60 13.93 22.30
N PRO A 278 -30.61 13.30 21.63
CA PRO A 278 -29.77 13.96 20.66
C PRO A 278 -30.55 14.44 19.42
N GLY A 279 -30.03 15.49 18.78
CA GLY A 279 -30.59 16.03 17.54
C GLY A 279 -30.09 15.30 16.28
N GLU A 280 -28.95 14.64 16.40
CA GLU A 280 -28.32 13.88 15.31
C GLU A 280 -27.52 12.68 15.84
N CYS A 281 -27.26 11.73 14.95
CA CYS A 281 -26.37 10.61 15.18
C CYS A 281 -25.45 10.46 13.96
N VAL A 282 -24.14 10.52 14.19
CA VAL A 282 -23.12 10.36 13.14
C VAL A 282 -22.52 8.97 13.24
N VAL A 283 -22.45 8.27 12.11
CA VAL A 283 -21.94 6.91 12.00
C VAL A 283 -20.86 6.88 10.92
N ASP A 284 -19.65 6.53 11.29
CA ASP A 284 -18.57 6.27 10.36
C ASP A 284 -18.45 4.77 10.11
N PHE A 285 -18.44 4.37 8.84
CA PHE A 285 -18.33 2.97 8.44
C PHE A 285 -17.43 2.79 7.22
N ASN A 286 -17.02 1.54 6.96
CA ASN A 286 -16.17 1.20 5.84
C ASN A 286 -16.61 -0.10 5.17
N PHE A 287 -16.53 -0.13 3.86
CA PHE A 287 -16.57 -1.32 3.03
C PHE A 287 -15.17 -1.79 2.66
N ARG A 288 -14.97 -3.11 2.74
CA ARG A 288 -13.91 -3.82 2.01
C ARG A 288 -14.59 -4.73 1.01
N PHE A 289 -14.53 -4.38 -0.28
CA PHE A 289 -15.35 -5.02 -1.29
C PHE A 289 -14.54 -5.73 -2.36
N SER A 290 -15.09 -6.85 -2.84
CA SER A 290 -14.50 -7.71 -3.86
C SER A 290 -14.79 -7.18 -5.27
N THR A 291 -14.23 -7.83 -6.28
CA THR A 291 -14.56 -7.55 -7.67
C THR A 291 -15.98 -8.03 -8.07
N ALA A 292 -16.71 -8.70 -7.17
CA ALA A 292 -18.12 -9.05 -7.37
C ALA A 292 -19.07 -7.87 -7.16
N SER A 293 -18.61 -6.79 -6.51
CA SER A 293 -19.39 -5.58 -6.25
C SER A 293 -18.69 -4.35 -6.81
N THR A 294 -19.46 -3.31 -7.13
CA THR A 294 -18.94 -1.98 -7.46
C THR A 294 -19.25 -0.98 -6.35
N ALA A 295 -18.50 0.11 -6.25
CA ALA A 295 -18.76 1.16 -5.29
C ALA A 295 -20.21 1.70 -5.44
N GLU A 296 -20.65 1.94 -6.68
CA GLU A 296 -21.97 2.44 -7.01
C GLU A 296 -23.08 1.50 -6.58
N SER A 297 -22.92 0.18 -6.80
CA SER A 297 -23.91 -0.82 -6.39
C SER A 297 -24.05 -0.90 -4.87
N LEU A 298 -22.95 -0.79 -4.15
CA LEU A 298 -22.94 -0.79 -2.67
C LEU A 298 -23.59 0.49 -2.12
N GLN A 299 -23.28 1.66 -2.69
CA GLN A 299 -23.90 2.93 -2.33
C GLN A 299 -25.42 2.88 -2.53
N GLN A 300 -25.88 2.43 -3.70
CA GLN A 300 -27.32 2.30 -4.01
C GLN A 300 -28.04 1.41 -3.00
N ARG A 301 -27.44 0.27 -2.61
CA ARG A 301 -28.04 -0.65 -1.64
C ARG A 301 -28.08 -0.04 -0.23
N VAL A 302 -27.07 0.69 0.20
CA VAL A 302 -27.10 1.42 1.48
C VAL A 302 -28.22 2.45 1.46
N HIS A 303 -28.31 3.30 0.42
CA HIS A 303 -29.37 4.30 0.29
C HIS A 303 -30.77 3.63 0.29
N ALA A 304 -30.94 2.53 -0.44
CA ALA A 304 -32.23 1.81 -0.48
C ALA A 304 -32.68 1.33 0.91
N ILE A 305 -31.76 0.80 1.72
CA ILE A 305 -32.04 0.38 3.11
C ILE A 305 -32.43 1.60 3.96
N LEU A 306 -31.64 2.68 3.92
CA LEU A 306 -31.92 3.89 4.71
C LEU A 306 -33.27 4.51 4.34
N ASP A 307 -33.58 4.59 3.03
CA ASP A 307 -34.85 5.12 2.48
C ASP A 307 -36.04 4.25 2.87
N GLN A 308 -35.89 2.91 2.84
CA GLN A 308 -36.93 1.96 3.26
C GLN A 308 -37.33 2.16 4.72
N HIS A 309 -36.37 2.53 5.58
CA HIS A 309 -36.62 2.85 6.99
C HIS A 309 -37.11 4.31 7.21
N GLY A 310 -37.30 5.08 6.13
CA GLY A 310 -37.81 6.45 6.18
C GLY A 310 -36.94 7.44 6.94
N LEU A 311 -35.62 7.24 6.90
CA LEU A 311 -34.66 8.09 7.61
C LEU A 311 -34.47 9.43 6.88
N ASP A 312 -34.38 10.51 7.65
CA ASP A 312 -33.84 11.78 7.18
C ASP A 312 -32.33 11.78 7.49
N TYR A 313 -31.52 11.78 6.44
CA TYR A 313 -30.07 11.64 6.59
C TYR A 313 -29.27 12.43 5.55
N ALA A 314 -27.98 12.60 5.83
CA ALA A 314 -26.94 12.97 4.87
C ALA A 314 -25.87 11.88 4.90
N LEU A 315 -25.30 11.56 3.73
CA LEU A 315 -24.29 10.52 3.61
C LEU A 315 -23.20 10.95 2.64
N ASP A 316 -21.99 11.14 3.18
CA ASP A 316 -20.80 11.47 2.43
C ASP A 316 -19.97 10.21 2.19
N TRP A 317 -19.45 10.06 0.98
CA TRP A 317 -18.67 8.90 0.55
C TRP A 317 -17.23 9.28 0.20
N VAL A 318 -16.30 8.42 0.61
CA VAL A 318 -14.90 8.50 0.21
C VAL A 318 -14.48 7.14 -0.35
N ILE A 319 -14.15 7.11 -1.65
CA ILE A 319 -13.62 5.91 -2.30
C ILE A 319 -12.10 5.94 -2.16
N GLY A 320 -11.56 5.05 -1.33
CA GLY A 320 -10.11 4.93 -1.11
C GLY A 320 -9.42 4.05 -2.17
N GLY A 321 -10.20 3.32 -2.98
CA GLY A 321 -9.68 2.54 -4.10
C GLY A 321 -10.70 1.53 -4.62
N HIS A 322 -10.63 1.27 -5.94
CA HIS A 322 -11.42 0.24 -6.59
C HIS A 322 -10.75 -1.14 -6.45
N PRO A 323 -11.53 -2.23 -6.44
CA PRO A 323 -10.97 -3.56 -6.46
C PRO A 323 -10.37 -3.85 -7.83
N PHE A 324 -9.29 -4.61 -7.86
CA PHE A 324 -8.75 -5.13 -9.10
C PHE A 324 -8.20 -6.54 -8.91
N LEU A 325 -8.10 -7.28 -10.00
CA LEU A 325 -7.49 -8.58 -10.06
C LEU A 325 -6.68 -8.69 -11.35
N THR A 326 -5.41 -9.03 -11.22
CA THR A 326 -4.56 -9.42 -12.33
C THR A 326 -4.69 -10.92 -12.53
N PRO A 327 -5.18 -11.40 -13.67
CA PRO A 327 -5.28 -12.85 -13.92
C PRO A 327 -3.92 -13.51 -13.93
N ALA A 328 -3.90 -14.81 -13.66
CA ALA A 328 -2.68 -15.61 -13.79
C ALA A 328 -2.11 -15.49 -15.21
N GLY A 329 -0.79 -15.31 -15.31
CA GLY A 329 -0.10 -15.10 -16.58
C GLY A 329 1.40 -15.32 -16.47
N GLU A 330 2.13 -14.93 -17.51
CA GLU A 330 3.61 -15.13 -17.61
C GLU A 330 4.34 -14.60 -16.38
N LEU A 331 4.02 -13.37 -15.94
CA LEU A 331 4.67 -12.74 -14.78
C LEU A 331 4.41 -13.50 -13.48
N SER A 332 3.15 -13.82 -13.18
CA SER A 332 2.80 -14.56 -11.95
C SER A 332 3.44 -15.93 -11.89
N HIS A 333 3.49 -16.66 -13.03
CA HIS A 333 4.18 -17.93 -13.11
C HIS A 333 5.70 -17.79 -12.91
N ALA A 334 6.33 -16.79 -13.54
CA ALA A 334 7.75 -16.52 -13.38
C ALA A 334 8.11 -16.17 -11.93
N ILE A 335 7.31 -15.33 -11.26
CA ILE A 335 7.51 -14.98 -9.84
C ILE A 335 7.38 -16.25 -8.98
N SER A 336 6.32 -17.05 -9.16
CA SER A 336 6.12 -18.29 -8.39
C SER A 336 7.30 -19.25 -8.55
N GLN A 337 7.81 -19.43 -9.77
CA GLN A 337 8.98 -20.26 -10.03
C GLN A 337 10.26 -19.72 -9.37
N ALA A 338 10.48 -18.39 -9.44
CA ALA A 338 11.63 -17.75 -8.85
C ALA A 338 11.61 -17.84 -7.30
N VAL A 339 10.44 -17.62 -6.71
CA VAL A 339 10.24 -17.75 -5.25
C VAL A 339 10.48 -19.21 -4.83
N HIS A 340 9.85 -20.17 -5.50
CA HIS A 340 10.02 -21.59 -5.20
C HIS A 340 11.51 -22.04 -5.32
N ALA A 341 12.23 -21.54 -6.30
CA ALA A 341 13.65 -21.86 -6.47
C ALA A 341 14.54 -21.37 -5.31
N VAL A 342 14.09 -20.36 -4.54
CA VAL A 342 14.84 -19.76 -3.43
C VAL A 342 14.35 -20.26 -2.07
N SER A 343 13.04 -20.44 -1.91
CA SER A 343 12.40 -20.77 -0.63
C SER A 343 12.06 -22.27 -0.47
N GLY A 344 12.05 -23.02 -1.54
CA GLY A 344 11.68 -24.45 -1.57
C GLY A 344 10.20 -24.62 -1.87
#